data_db63dc31c0b8bbb2a227d84d6d539fd4
#
_entry.id   db63dc31c0b8bbb2a227d84d6d539fd4
#
_cell.length_a   1.000
_cell.length_b   1.000
_cell.length_c   1.000
_cell.angle_alpha   90.00
_cell.angle_beta   90.00
_cell.angle_gamma   90.00
#
_symmetry.space_group_name_H-M   'P 1'
#
loop_
_entity.id
_entity.type
_entity.pdbx_description
1 polymer ?
#
loop_
_entity_poly.entity_id
_entity_poly.type
_entity_poly.pdbx_seq_one_letter_code
_entity_poly.pdbx_strand_id
1 'polypeptide(L)' 'MVIESADQLWAVEIKSSPTVRSGDLSGMKSFMKDYPMAKSLCVSTGDQPYAAGDVPVIPWKSLFRKDLLDIA' A
#
# COMPACT_ATOMS: atom_id res chain seq x y z
N MET A 1 -2.85 1.03 -8.29
CA MET A 1 -3.27 2.45 -8.34
C MET A 1 -2.11 3.35 -7.97
N VAL A 2 -1.92 4.41 -8.71
CA VAL A 2 -0.87 5.38 -8.42
C VAL A 2 -1.53 6.69 -8.01
N ILE A 3 -1.10 7.22 -6.88
CA ILE A 3 -1.61 8.49 -6.37
C ILE A 3 -0.46 9.48 -6.30
N GLU A 4 -0.66 10.62 -6.92
CA GLU A 4 0.31 11.71 -6.89
C GLU A 4 -0.28 12.84 -6.07
N SER A 5 0.44 13.28 -5.06
CA SER A 5 -0.02 14.30 -4.13
C SER A 5 1.15 15.23 -3.83
N ALA A 6 1.02 16.51 -4.17
CA ALA A 6 2.04 17.54 -3.92
C ALA A 6 3.44 17.06 -4.30
N ASP A 7 4.24 16.66 -3.34
CA ASP A 7 5.61 16.22 -3.56
C ASP A 7 5.79 14.72 -3.36
N GLN A 8 4.68 13.97 -3.26
CA GLN A 8 4.77 12.56 -2.91
C GLN A 8 4.04 11.70 -3.92
N LEU A 9 4.70 10.63 -4.35
CA LEU A 9 4.12 9.62 -5.23
C LEU A 9 3.83 8.37 -4.42
N TRP A 10 2.62 7.82 -4.54
CA TRP A 10 2.19 6.63 -3.83
C TRP A 10 1.80 5.54 -4.81
N ALA A 11 2.28 4.33 -4.56
CA ALA A 11 1.80 3.14 -5.25
C ALA A 11 0.89 2.40 -4.28
N VAL A 12 -0.39 2.31 -4.61
CA VAL A 12 -1.39 1.68 -3.76
C VAL A 12 -1.97 0.47 -4.46
N GLU A 13 -1.94 -0.66 -3.78
CA GLU A 13 -2.50 -1.91 -4.29
C GLU A 13 -3.65 -2.34 -3.38
N ILE A 14 -4.77 -2.70 -3.98
CA ILE A 14 -5.94 -3.17 -3.23
C ILE A 14 -6.12 -4.66 -3.51
N LYS A 15 -6.08 -5.48 -2.47
CA LYS A 15 -6.21 -6.93 -2.58
C LYS A 15 -7.44 -7.39 -1.81
N SER A 16 -8.32 -8.12 -2.46
CA SER A 16 -9.50 -8.68 -1.83
C SER A 16 -9.18 -10.02 -1.15
N SER A 17 -8.10 -10.03 -0.41
CA SER A 17 -7.63 -11.21 0.31
C SER A 17 -7.19 -10.79 1.71
N PRO A 18 -7.50 -11.58 2.74
CA PRO A 18 -7.04 -11.26 4.09
C PRO A 18 -5.55 -11.50 4.28
N THR A 19 -4.93 -12.28 3.39
CA THR A 19 -3.52 -12.58 3.47
C THR A 19 -2.83 -12.14 2.19
N VAL A 20 -1.88 -11.22 2.33
CA VAL A 20 -1.10 -10.70 1.21
C VAL A 20 0.36 -11.09 1.42
N ARG A 21 0.94 -11.70 0.40
CA ARG A 21 2.34 -12.12 0.43
C ARG A 21 3.16 -11.23 -0.48
N SER A 22 4.45 -11.19 -0.22
CA SER A 22 5.38 -10.41 -1.01
C SER A 22 5.27 -10.69 -2.52
N GLY A 23 5.08 -11.97 -2.89
CA GLY A 23 4.93 -12.34 -4.30
C GLY A 23 3.68 -11.79 -4.97
N ASP A 24 2.64 -11.46 -4.18
CA ASP A 24 1.41 -10.90 -4.71
C ASP A 24 1.56 -9.44 -5.12
N LEU A 25 2.68 -8.83 -4.79
CA LEU A 25 2.93 -7.42 -5.02
C LEU A 25 4.00 -7.16 -6.08
N SER A 26 4.18 -8.11 -6.99
CA SER A 26 5.23 -8.01 -8.00
C SER A 26 5.08 -6.77 -8.89
N GLY A 27 3.84 -6.42 -9.24
CA GLY A 27 3.59 -5.22 -10.05
C GLY A 27 4.01 -3.95 -9.32
N MET A 28 3.69 -3.87 -8.03
CA MET A 28 4.09 -2.73 -7.22
C MET A 28 5.61 -2.66 -7.07
N LYS A 29 6.26 -3.79 -6.87
CA LYS A 29 7.71 -3.85 -6.75
C LYS A 29 8.39 -3.40 -8.04
N SER A 30 7.83 -3.79 -9.19
CA SER A 30 8.33 -3.36 -10.48
C SER A 30 8.21 -1.85 -10.64
N PHE A 31 7.07 -1.29 -10.23
CA PHE A 31 6.84 0.15 -10.26
C PHE A 31 7.85 0.88 -9.36
N MET A 32 8.09 0.36 -8.16
CA MET A 32 9.00 0.98 -7.21
C MET A 32 10.45 0.95 -7.69
N LYS A 33 10.81 -0.01 -8.55
CA LYS A 33 12.12 -0.03 -9.18
C LYS A 33 12.35 1.18 -10.05
N ASP A 34 11.31 1.56 -10.81
CA ASP A 34 11.38 2.70 -11.71
C ASP A 34 11.22 4.02 -10.98
N TYR A 35 10.52 3.99 -9.85
CA TYR A 35 10.22 5.20 -9.06
C TYR A 35 10.60 4.97 -7.60
N PRO A 36 11.89 4.92 -7.29
CA PRO A 36 12.34 4.59 -5.93
C PRO A 36 11.94 5.63 -4.89
N MET A 37 11.57 6.84 -5.32
CA MET A 37 11.09 7.86 -4.41
C MET A 37 9.63 7.66 -3.99
N ALA A 38 8.90 6.77 -4.66
CA ALA A 38 7.50 6.53 -4.35
C ALA A 38 7.37 5.75 -3.05
N LYS A 39 6.25 5.96 -2.36
CA LYS A 39 5.90 5.16 -1.20
C LYS A 39 4.92 4.08 -1.62
N SER A 40 4.95 2.95 -0.94
CA SER A 40 4.09 1.82 -1.25
C SER A 40 3.11 1.57 -0.12
N LEU A 41 1.92 1.10 -0.49
CA LEU A 41 0.88 0.78 0.47
C LEU A 41 -0.01 -0.29 -0.13
N CYS A 42 -0.32 -1.33 0.63
CA CYS A 42 -1.28 -2.34 0.22
C CYS A 42 -2.46 -2.33 1.19
N VAL A 43 -3.66 -2.42 0.63
CA VAL A 43 -4.89 -2.48 1.41
C VAL A 43 -5.48 -3.88 1.24
N SER A 44 -5.80 -4.52 2.34
CA SER A 44 -6.33 -5.89 2.33
C SER A 44 -7.66 -5.96 3.07
N THR A 45 -8.31 -7.11 2.95
CA THR A 45 -9.56 -7.39 3.67
C THR A 45 -9.31 -8.00 5.05
N GLY A 46 -8.05 -8.15 5.46
CA GLY A 46 -7.71 -8.67 6.78
C GLY A 46 -8.02 -7.67 7.88
N ASP A 47 -7.80 -8.09 9.12
CA ASP A 47 -8.13 -7.30 10.30
C ASP A 47 -6.93 -6.62 10.95
N GLN A 48 -5.72 -7.05 10.63
CA GLN A 48 -4.51 -6.57 11.28
C GLN A 48 -3.52 -5.99 10.27
N PRO A 49 -2.85 -4.90 10.64
CA PRO A 49 -1.77 -4.39 9.79
C PRO A 49 -0.53 -5.26 9.91
N TYR A 50 0.19 -5.40 8.81
CA TYR A 50 1.45 -6.14 8.79
C TYR A 50 2.28 -5.70 7.59
N ALA A 51 3.46 -6.28 7.43
CA ALA A 51 4.33 -5.97 6.30
C ALA A 51 4.47 -7.20 5.41
N ALA A 52 4.28 -7.01 4.11
CA ALA A 52 4.56 -8.03 3.11
C ALA A 52 5.88 -7.64 2.43
N GLY A 53 6.98 -8.21 2.91
CA GLY A 53 8.30 -7.74 2.51
C GLY A 53 8.50 -6.32 3.03
N ASP A 54 8.76 -5.38 2.13
CA ASP A 54 8.96 -3.98 2.48
C ASP A 54 7.69 -3.13 2.33
N VAL A 55 6.57 -3.76 2.01
CA VAL A 55 5.33 -3.05 1.73
C VAL A 55 4.40 -3.15 2.93
N PRO A 56 3.99 -2.03 3.52
CA PRO A 56 3.00 -2.06 4.59
C PRO A 56 1.64 -2.49 4.03
N VAL A 57 0.98 -3.40 4.75
CA VAL A 57 -0.36 -3.88 4.41
C VAL A 57 -1.29 -3.46 5.53
N ILE A 58 -2.32 -2.73 5.19
CA ILE A 58 -3.30 -2.26 6.18
C ILE A 58 -4.69 -2.80 5.86
N PRO A 59 -5.53 -2.98 6.90
CA PRO A 59 -6.92 -3.35 6.68
C PRO A 59 -7.67 -2.25 5.93
N TRP A 60 -8.61 -2.63 5.06
CA TRP A 60 -9.39 -1.66 4.32
C TRP A 60 -10.15 -0.70 5.24
N LYS A 61 -10.50 -1.15 6.45
CA LYS A 61 -11.18 -0.32 7.44
C LYS A 61 -10.35 0.88 7.86
N SER A 62 -9.02 0.77 7.78
CA SER A 62 -8.13 1.86 8.15
C SER A 62 -8.23 3.05 7.18
N LEU A 63 -8.75 2.83 5.98
CA LEU A 63 -8.94 3.90 5.02
C LEU A 63 -9.93 4.95 5.50
N PHE A 64 -10.79 4.60 6.44
CA PHE A 64 -11.80 5.51 6.96
C PHE A 64 -11.36 6.18 8.25
N ARG A 65 -10.13 5.97 8.66
CA ARG A 65 -9.58 6.59 9.87
C ARG A 65 -8.96 7.93 9.53
N LYS A 66 -9.16 8.88 10.42
CA LYS A 66 -8.64 10.23 10.25
C LYS A 66 -7.13 10.26 10.20
N ASP A 67 -6.47 9.46 11.02
CA ASP A 67 -5.01 9.41 11.06
C ASP A 67 -4.39 8.94 9.74
N LEU A 68 -5.09 8.08 8.99
CA LEU A 68 -4.62 7.70 7.68
C LEU A 68 -4.69 8.88 6.71
N LEU A 69 -5.72 9.70 6.82
CA LEU A 69 -5.86 10.90 5.99
C LEU A 69 -4.76 11.90 6.30
N ASP A 70 -4.32 11.94 7.54
CA ASP A 70 -3.23 12.83 7.96
C ASP A 70 -1.89 12.39 7.37
N ILE A 71 -1.74 11.11 7.06
CA ILE A 71 -0.54 10.60 6.43
C ILE A 71 -0.50 10.97 4.95
N ALA A 72 -1.65 10.94 4.33
CA ALA A 72 -1.76 11.27 2.92
C ALA A 72 -1.74 12.77 2.71
#